data_caee266bbbd78d85a4fe66d969664627
#
_entry.id   caee266bbbd78d85a4fe66d969664627
#
_cell.length_a   1.000
_cell.length_b   1.000
_cell.length_c   1.000
_cell.angle_alpha   90.00
_cell.angle_beta   90.00
_cell.angle_gamma   90.00
#
_symmetry.space_group_name_H-M   'P 1'
#
loop_
_entity.id
_entity.type
_entity.pdbx_description
1 polymer ?
#
loop_
_entity_poly.entity_id
_entity_poly.type
_entity_poly.pdbx_seq_one_letter_code
_entity_poly.pdbx_strand_id
1 'polypeptide(L)'
;MTIYVLDEICVRPELLAAFEASYREVYMPLASDRGMTLEHAWMTPPLVLDDAPNSLVFIWSVPDPPAWWRMRYGAYDPKVTAFWLDTAHMVLTRRRIFLNSLASFNARKDV
;
A
#
# COMPACT_ATOMS: atom_id res chain seq x y z
N MET A 1 6.55 12.14 -14.21
CA MET A 1 5.15 12.02 -13.75
C MET A 1 5.10 11.03 -12.61
N THR A 2 4.80 11.53 -11.43
CA THR A 2 4.71 10.68 -10.23
C THR A 2 3.43 9.85 -10.25
N ILE A 3 3.55 8.57 -9.95
CA ILE A 3 2.40 7.67 -9.83
C ILE A 3 2.27 7.29 -8.36
N TYR A 4 1.05 7.33 -7.85
CA TYR A 4 0.74 6.97 -6.47
C TYR A 4 0.09 5.60 -6.42
N VAL A 5 0.37 4.88 -5.33
CA VAL A 5 -0.18 3.56 -5.06
C VAL A 5 -0.89 3.65 -3.71
N LEU A 6 -2.21 3.47 -3.73
CA LEU A 6 -3.01 3.45 -2.51
C LEU A 6 -3.29 2.00 -2.15
N ASP A 7 -2.88 1.59 -0.95
CA ASP A 7 -3.25 0.32 -0.34
C ASP A 7 -4.26 0.58 0.77
N GLU A 8 -5.42 -0.08 0.69
CA GLU A 8 -6.42 -0.07 1.74
C GLU A 8 -6.57 -1.49 2.27
N ILE A 9 -6.26 -1.69 3.54
CA ILE A 9 -6.18 -3.02 4.15
C ILE A 9 -7.06 -3.04 5.38
N CYS A 10 -8.18 -3.75 5.30
CA CYS A 10 -9.11 -3.94 6.41
C CYS A 10 -8.62 -5.12 7.24
N VAL A 11 -8.37 -4.90 8.52
CA VAL A 11 -7.70 -5.86 9.41
C VAL A 11 -8.65 -6.27 10.53
N ARG A 12 -8.56 -7.55 10.94
CA ARG A 12 -9.32 -8.06 12.09
C ARG A 12 -8.97 -7.23 13.33
N PRO A 13 -9.99 -6.80 14.13
CA PRO A 13 -9.74 -5.89 15.25
C PRO A 13 -8.68 -6.40 16.23
N GLU A 14 -8.74 -7.68 16.58
CA GLU A 14 -7.83 -8.29 17.54
C GLU A 14 -6.39 -8.45 17.02
N LEU A 15 -6.19 -8.28 15.70
CA LEU A 15 -4.89 -8.46 15.05
C LEU A 15 -4.33 -7.16 14.45
N LEU A 16 -4.98 -6.02 14.72
CA LEU A 16 -4.57 -4.74 14.14
C LEU A 16 -3.12 -4.38 14.48
N ALA A 17 -2.75 -4.46 15.76
CA ALA A 17 -1.41 -4.13 16.21
C ALA A 17 -0.37 -5.09 15.62
N ALA A 18 -0.69 -6.38 15.57
CA ALA A 18 0.21 -7.39 15.00
C ALA A 18 0.42 -7.18 13.49
N PHE A 19 -0.65 -6.87 12.76
CA PHE A 19 -0.55 -6.59 11.33
C PHE A 19 0.26 -5.33 11.06
N GLU A 20 -0.02 -4.24 11.79
CA GLU A 20 0.72 -2.99 11.61
C GLU A 20 2.22 -3.19 11.84
N ALA A 21 2.59 -3.90 12.89
CA ALA A 21 3.98 -4.21 13.18
C ALA A 21 4.63 -5.03 12.05
N SER A 22 3.95 -6.06 11.56
CA SER A 22 4.48 -6.88 10.45
C SER A 22 4.61 -6.08 9.15
N TYR A 23 3.64 -5.23 8.85
CA TYR A 23 3.69 -4.37 7.67
C TYR A 23 4.89 -3.42 7.75
N ARG A 24 5.06 -2.76 8.87
CA ARG A 24 6.15 -1.81 9.09
C ARG A 24 7.52 -2.48 9.08
N GLU A 25 7.65 -3.63 9.73
CA GLU A 25 8.94 -4.31 9.91
C GLU A 25 9.35 -5.15 8.71
N VAL A 26 8.39 -5.72 7.98
CA VAL A 26 8.67 -6.65 6.88
C VAL A 26 8.31 -6.05 5.53
N TYR A 27 7.08 -5.55 5.34
CA TYR A 27 6.62 -5.10 4.04
C TYR A 27 7.23 -3.77 3.62
N MET A 28 7.30 -2.78 4.52
CA MET A 28 7.82 -1.47 4.16
C MET A 28 9.25 -1.52 3.61
N PRO A 29 10.19 -2.28 4.20
CA PRO A 29 11.51 -2.43 3.60
C PRO A 29 11.47 -3.08 2.21
N LEU A 30 10.62 -4.09 2.01
CA LEU A 30 10.47 -4.75 0.71
C LEU A 30 9.93 -3.78 -0.34
N ALA A 31 8.96 -2.94 0.04
CA ALA A 31 8.40 -1.93 -0.85
C ALA A 31 9.45 -0.87 -1.22
N SER A 32 10.23 -0.43 -0.24
CA SER A 32 11.33 0.50 -0.46
C SER A 32 12.36 -0.07 -1.45
N ASP A 33 12.72 -1.34 -1.30
CA ASP A 33 13.64 -2.02 -2.21
C ASP A 33 13.12 -2.08 -3.65
N ARG A 34 11.78 -2.04 -3.81
CA ARG A 34 11.13 -2.00 -5.13
C ARG A 34 10.98 -0.58 -5.67
N GLY A 35 11.58 0.42 -5.04
CA GLY A 35 11.55 1.80 -5.48
C GLY A 35 10.33 2.59 -5.03
N MET A 36 9.55 2.09 -4.07
CA MET A 36 8.39 2.79 -3.54
C MET A 36 8.80 3.69 -2.37
N THR A 37 8.21 4.89 -2.32
CA THR A 37 8.39 5.82 -1.20
C THR A 37 7.07 5.97 -0.47
N LEU A 38 7.07 5.76 0.84
CA LEU A 38 5.86 5.94 1.65
C LEU A 38 5.59 7.44 1.85
N GLU A 39 4.44 7.89 1.37
CA GLU A 39 4.02 9.29 1.49
C GLU A 39 3.11 9.49 2.71
N HIS A 40 2.17 8.59 2.93
CA HIS A 40 1.22 8.68 4.04
C HIS A 40 0.86 7.30 4.57
N ALA A 41 0.63 7.23 5.87
CA ALA A 41 0.12 6.05 6.55
C ALA A 41 -1.02 6.51 7.46
N TRP A 42 -2.24 6.14 7.11
CA TRP A 42 -3.46 6.59 7.78
C TRP A 42 -4.34 5.42 8.19
N MET A 43 -5.35 5.71 8.97
CA MET A 43 -6.30 4.73 9.47
C MET A 43 -7.72 5.29 9.35
N THR A 44 -8.67 4.45 8.99
CA THR A 44 -10.09 4.77 8.98
C THR A 44 -10.90 3.62 9.63
N PRO A 45 -11.91 3.89 10.48
CA PRO A 45 -12.19 5.18 11.13
C PRO A 45 -10.97 5.71 11.88
N PRO A 46 -10.96 7.03 12.25
CA PRO A 46 -9.76 7.66 12.81
C PRO A 46 -9.42 7.25 14.25
N LEU A 47 -10.18 6.35 14.83
CA LEU A 47 -9.94 5.80 16.16
C LEU A 47 -9.94 4.28 16.09
N VAL A 48 -9.12 3.64 16.93
CA VAL A 48 -9.13 2.18 17.03
C VAL A 48 -10.46 1.73 17.62
N LEU A 49 -11.09 0.77 16.94
CA LEU A 49 -12.38 0.20 17.36
C LEU A 49 -12.12 -1.14 18.06
N ASP A 50 -12.85 -1.35 19.19
CA ASP A 50 -12.69 -2.58 19.97
C ASP A 50 -13.45 -3.77 19.35
N ASP A 51 -14.57 -3.48 18.68
CA ASP A 51 -15.53 -4.50 18.22
C ASP A 51 -15.80 -4.46 16.71
N ALA A 52 -15.07 -3.63 15.99
CA ALA A 52 -15.23 -3.49 14.55
C ALA A 52 -13.85 -3.27 13.89
N PRO A 53 -13.68 -3.67 12.62
CA PRO A 53 -12.39 -3.54 11.97
C PRO A 53 -12.05 -2.10 11.62
N ASN A 54 -10.75 -1.79 11.69
CA ASN A 54 -10.18 -0.60 11.09
C ASN A 54 -9.56 -0.96 9.74
N SER A 55 -9.52 0.01 8.83
CA SER A 55 -8.75 -0.10 7.59
C SER A 55 -7.51 0.78 7.69
N LEU A 56 -6.37 0.20 7.35
CA LEU A 56 -5.12 0.93 7.21
C LEU A 56 -5.01 1.40 5.77
N VAL A 57 -4.62 2.67 5.57
CA VAL A 57 -4.49 3.28 4.26
C VAL A 57 -3.06 3.77 4.11
N PHE A 58 -2.35 3.18 3.15
CA PHE A 58 -0.98 3.55 2.85
C PHE A 58 -0.92 4.17 1.46
N ILE A 59 -0.31 5.34 1.35
CA ILE A 59 -0.06 6.00 0.08
C ILE A 59 1.43 5.94 -0.21
N TRP A 60 1.76 5.24 -1.28
CA TRP A 60 3.13 5.12 -1.78
C TRP A 60 3.28 5.93 -3.07
N SER A 61 4.49 6.24 -3.45
CA SER A 61 4.77 6.87 -4.74
C SER A 61 5.93 6.20 -5.45
N VAL A 62 5.91 6.29 -6.77
CA VAL A 62 7.04 5.97 -7.64
C VAL A 62 7.22 7.13 -8.63
N PRO A 63 8.45 7.45 -9.05
CA PRO A 63 8.72 8.71 -9.75
C PRO A 63 8.21 8.78 -11.19
N ASP A 64 8.01 7.64 -11.85
CA ASP A 64 7.67 7.62 -13.27
C ASP A 64 7.11 6.26 -13.70
N PRO A 65 6.56 6.14 -14.93
CA PRO A 65 6.07 4.86 -15.43
C PRO A 65 7.09 3.71 -15.45
N PRO A 66 8.35 3.90 -15.86
CA PRO A 66 9.34 2.82 -15.77
C PRO A 66 9.52 2.29 -14.34
N ALA A 67 9.56 3.18 -13.34
CA ALA A 67 9.64 2.80 -11.94
C ALA A 67 8.40 2.03 -11.48
N TRP A 68 7.21 2.41 -11.98
CA TRP A 68 5.97 1.70 -11.69
C TRP A 68 6.01 0.27 -12.22
N TRP A 69 6.50 0.07 -13.44
CA TRP A 69 6.67 -1.27 -13.99
C TRP A 69 7.66 -2.11 -13.20
N ARG A 70 8.80 -1.53 -12.81
CA ARG A 70 9.77 -2.22 -11.95
C ARG A 70 9.16 -2.66 -10.62
N MET A 71 8.38 -1.79 -10.00
CA MET A 71 7.65 -2.09 -8.76
C MET A 71 6.68 -3.25 -8.97
N ARG A 72 5.94 -3.25 -10.07
CA ARG A 72 4.98 -4.31 -10.40
C ARG A 72 5.69 -5.65 -10.59
N TYR A 73 6.78 -5.67 -11.35
CA TYR A 73 7.56 -6.90 -11.52
C TYR A 73 8.21 -7.35 -10.22
N GLY A 74 8.66 -6.45 -9.39
CA GLY A 74 9.23 -6.76 -8.08
C GLY A 74 8.24 -7.42 -7.13
N ALA A 75 6.93 -7.28 -7.36
CA ALA A 75 5.92 -7.93 -6.55
C ALA A 75 5.93 -9.47 -6.69
N TYR A 76 6.56 -10.01 -7.71
CA TYR A 76 6.76 -11.45 -7.87
C TYR A 76 7.91 -12.00 -7.03
N ASP A 77 8.67 -11.15 -6.34
CA ASP A 77 9.69 -11.61 -5.39
C ASP A 77 9.03 -12.52 -4.34
N PRO A 78 9.59 -13.73 -4.11
CA PRO A 78 9.04 -14.66 -3.11
C PRO A 78 8.88 -14.06 -1.71
N LYS A 79 9.71 -13.10 -1.33
CA LYS A 79 9.59 -12.43 -0.03
C LYS A 79 8.32 -11.61 0.07
N VAL A 80 7.91 -10.96 -1.02
CA VAL A 80 6.65 -10.18 -1.06
C VAL A 80 5.46 -11.12 -0.96
N THR A 81 5.46 -12.20 -1.74
CA THR A 81 4.41 -13.22 -1.70
C THR A 81 4.32 -13.84 -0.31
N ALA A 82 5.45 -14.18 0.30
CA ALA A 82 5.49 -14.77 1.65
C ALA A 82 4.86 -13.84 2.68
N PHE A 83 5.13 -12.53 2.63
CA PHE A 83 4.51 -11.57 3.55
C PHE A 83 2.98 -11.64 3.47
N TRP A 84 2.42 -11.60 2.25
CA TRP A 84 0.96 -11.62 2.10
C TRP A 84 0.34 -12.95 2.50
N LEU A 85 1.03 -14.07 2.27
CA LEU A 85 0.57 -15.38 2.73
C LEU A 85 0.63 -15.48 4.26
N ASP A 86 1.71 -15.01 4.87
CA ASP A 86 1.90 -15.09 6.33
C ASP A 86 0.92 -14.21 7.09
N THR A 87 0.45 -13.12 6.49
CA THR A 87 -0.50 -12.18 7.11
C THR A 87 -1.94 -12.37 6.65
N ALA A 88 -2.22 -13.32 5.76
CA ALA A 88 -3.55 -13.50 5.17
C ALA A 88 -4.64 -13.70 6.22
N HIS A 89 -4.33 -14.41 7.32
CA HIS A 89 -5.29 -14.67 8.40
C HIS A 89 -5.68 -13.40 9.18
N MET A 90 -4.89 -12.34 9.07
CA MET A 90 -5.13 -11.06 9.75
C MET A 90 -6.02 -10.12 8.94
N VAL A 91 -6.09 -10.32 7.63
CA VAL A 91 -6.70 -9.38 6.68
C VAL A 91 -8.08 -9.85 6.28
N LEU A 92 -9.08 -8.95 6.41
CA LEU A 92 -10.43 -9.20 5.94
C LEU A 92 -10.58 -8.87 4.46
N THR A 93 -10.10 -7.68 4.06
CA THR A 93 -10.08 -7.24 2.66
C THR A 93 -8.85 -6.41 2.39
N ARG A 94 -8.43 -6.43 1.14
CA ARG A 94 -7.32 -5.62 0.68
C ARG A 94 -7.62 -5.09 -0.71
N ARG A 95 -7.39 -3.79 -0.91
CA ARG A 95 -7.60 -3.13 -2.19
C ARG A 95 -6.37 -2.29 -2.52
N ARG A 96 -5.92 -2.37 -3.76
CA ARG A 96 -4.84 -1.52 -4.27
C ARG A 96 -5.32 -0.80 -5.51
N ILE A 97 -5.14 0.52 -5.55
CA ILE A 97 -5.42 1.33 -6.73
C ILE A 97 -4.20 2.19 -7.07
N PHE A 98 -4.07 2.49 -8.34
CA PHE A 98 -3.00 3.34 -8.86
C PHE A 98 -3.60 4.68 -9.23
N LEU A 99 -2.91 5.76 -8.84
CA LEU A 99 -3.42 7.11 -8.93
C LEU A 99 -2.42 7.99 -9.66
N ASN A 100 -2.96 8.94 -10.38
CA ASN A 100 -2.18 10.00 -11.00
C ASN A 100 -2.88 11.33 -10.76
N SER A 101 -2.11 12.42 -10.82
CA SER A 101 -2.66 13.76 -10.66
C SER A 101 -3.57 14.13 -11.84
N LEU A 102 -4.69 14.79 -11.55
CA LEU A 102 -5.53 15.38 -12.59
C LEU A 102 -4.77 16.44 -13.40
N ALA A 103 -3.76 17.06 -12.81
CA ALA A 103 -2.91 17.99 -13.55
C ALA A 103 -2.21 17.32 -14.75
N SER A 104 -1.80 16.07 -14.61
CA SER A 104 -1.23 15.30 -15.73
C SER A 104 -2.22 15.10 -16.87
N PHE A 105 -3.48 14.83 -16.53
CA PHE A 105 -4.56 14.72 -17.52
C PHE A 105 -4.81 16.04 -18.22
N ASN A 106 -4.90 17.16 -17.47
CA ASN A 106 -5.12 18.48 -18.01
C ASN A 106 -3.99 18.94 -18.92
N ALA A 107 -2.74 18.71 -18.53
CA ALA A 107 -1.58 19.02 -19.36
C ALA A 107 -1.62 18.24 -20.69
N ARG A 108 -2.07 17.00 -20.66
CA ARG A 108 -2.17 16.15 -21.84
C ARG A 108 -3.26 16.62 -22.81
N LYS A 109 -4.34 17.24 -22.30
CA LYS A 109 -5.41 17.79 -23.13
C LYS A 109 -4.96 19.00 -23.95
N ASP A 110 -3.93 19.69 -23.51
CA ASP A 110 -3.44 20.91 -24.15
C ASP A 110 -2.42 20.63 -25.27
N VAL A 111 -2.13 19.36 -25.52
CA VAL A 111 -1.15 18.94 -26.55
C VAL A 111 -1.81 18.69 -27.90
#